data_62039f5ab2a16a6b7b287f674087a066
#
_entry.id   62039f5ab2a16a6b7b287f674087a066
#
_cell.length_a   1.000
_cell.length_b   1.000
_cell.length_c   1.000
_cell.angle_alpha   90.00
_cell.angle_beta   90.00
_cell.angle_gamma   90.00
#
_symmetry.space_group_name_H-M   'P 1'
#
loop_
_entity.id
_entity.type
_entity.pdbx_description
1 polymer ?
#
loop_
_entity_poly.entity_id
_entity_poly.type
_entity_poly.pdbx_seq_one_letter_code
_entity_poly.pdbx_strand_id
1 'polypeptide(L)'
;MDILFYTTAFFSLYSYFFYPLILKLLPVRQLTDALSNDVATDNIPALSLIITAHNEENRIREKLENTLKINYPSELLEIIVSSDFSTDETDHIVESYADKGVRLVRADKRKGKEYAQL
;
A
#
# COMPACT_ATOMS: atom_id res chain seq x y z
N MET A 1 -3.71 -31.80 -37.78
CA MET A 1 -4.43 -31.49 -36.53
C MET A 1 -3.56 -31.75 -35.29
N ASP A 2 -2.86 -32.86 -35.26
CA ASP A 2 -2.10 -33.25 -34.05
C ASP A 2 -0.92 -32.33 -33.73
N ILE A 3 -0.22 -31.83 -34.73
CA ILE A 3 0.92 -30.91 -34.52
C ILE A 3 0.46 -29.60 -33.88
N LEU A 4 -0.67 -29.05 -34.29
CA LEU A 4 -1.20 -27.83 -33.73
C LEU A 4 -1.61 -28.03 -32.25
N PHE A 5 -2.20 -29.17 -31.92
CA PHE A 5 -2.57 -29.53 -30.58
C PHE A 5 -1.32 -29.68 -29.66
N TYR A 6 -0.30 -30.40 -30.12
CA TYR A 6 0.93 -30.57 -29.33
C TYR A 6 1.70 -29.27 -29.14
N THR A 7 1.72 -28.39 -30.15
CA THR A 7 2.38 -27.08 -30.02
C THR A 7 1.64 -26.18 -29.05
N THR A 8 0.32 -26.10 -29.09
CA THR A 8 -0.46 -25.30 -28.13
C THR A 8 -0.35 -25.85 -26.71
N ALA A 9 -0.38 -27.16 -26.54
CA ALA A 9 -0.17 -27.81 -25.23
C ALA A 9 1.23 -27.53 -24.69
N PHE A 10 2.26 -27.58 -25.53
CA PHE A 10 3.64 -27.26 -25.13
C PHE A 10 3.79 -25.81 -24.68
N PHE A 11 3.26 -24.85 -25.42
CA PHE A 11 3.31 -23.43 -25.05
C PHE A 11 2.52 -23.14 -23.78
N SER A 12 1.41 -23.80 -23.56
CA SER A 12 0.62 -23.69 -22.31
C SER A 12 1.40 -24.20 -21.11
N LEU A 13 2.01 -25.38 -21.21
CA LEU A 13 2.87 -25.95 -20.18
C LEU A 13 4.11 -25.10 -19.93
N TYR A 14 4.73 -24.57 -20.99
CA TYR A 14 5.88 -23.67 -20.90
C TYR A 14 5.53 -22.43 -20.08
N SER A 15 4.42 -21.76 -20.39
CA SER A 15 3.99 -20.56 -19.68
C SER A 15 3.73 -20.81 -18.19
N TYR A 16 3.19 -21.97 -17.84
CA TYR A 16 2.79 -22.27 -16.47
C TYR A 16 3.94 -22.75 -15.59
N PHE A 17 4.86 -23.55 -16.13
CA PHE A 17 5.94 -24.17 -15.37
C PHE A 17 7.30 -23.49 -15.55
N PHE A 18 7.68 -23.19 -16.78
CA PHE A 18 9.03 -22.68 -17.06
C PHE A 18 9.17 -21.20 -16.77
N TYR A 19 8.13 -20.40 -16.98
CA TYR A 19 8.19 -18.97 -16.70
C TYR A 19 8.43 -18.63 -15.22
N PRO A 20 7.70 -19.22 -14.26
CA PRO A 20 8.01 -19.02 -12.83
C PRO A 20 9.38 -19.57 -12.43
N LEU A 21 9.83 -20.65 -13.06
CA LEU A 21 11.15 -21.23 -12.79
C LEU A 21 12.27 -20.32 -13.28
N ILE A 22 12.13 -19.74 -14.47
CA ILE A 22 13.07 -18.77 -15.02
C ILE A 22 13.13 -17.51 -14.14
N LEU A 23 11.98 -17.02 -13.67
CA LEU A 23 11.94 -15.87 -12.75
C LEU A 23 12.67 -16.14 -11.43
N LYS A 24 12.64 -17.37 -10.92
CA LYS A 24 13.40 -17.77 -9.72
C LYS A 24 14.91 -17.86 -9.97
N LEU A 25 15.31 -18.16 -11.19
CA LEU A 25 16.73 -18.26 -11.58
C LEU A 25 17.35 -16.88 -11.93
N LEU A 26 16.50 -15.89 -12.25
CA LEU A 26 16.99 -14.53 -12.45
C LEU A 26 17.43 -13.97 -11.09
N PRO A 27 18.68 -13.51 -10.97
CA PRO A 27 19.11 -12.83 -9.75
C PRO A 27 18.26 -11.58 -9.58
N VAL A 28 17.32 -11.63 -8.64
CA VAL A 28 16.64 -10.43 -8.16
C VAL A 28 17.72 -9.55 -7.55
N ARG A 29 18.14 -8.52 -8.26
CA ARG A 29 18.90 -7.44 -7.65
C ARG A 29 18.06 -6.96 -6.47
N GLN A 30 18.53 -7.21 -5.28
CA GLN A 30 17.90 -6.67 -4.10
C GLN A 30 18.02 -5.15 -4.19
N LEU A 31 16.92 -4.49 -4.59
CA LEU A 31 16.83 -3.02 -4.57
C LEU A 31 17.09 -2.47 -3.15
N THR A 32 16.98 -3.30 -2.14
CA THR A 32 17.32 -2.99 -0.75
C THR A 32 18.74 -2.49 -0.57
N ASP A 33 19.72 -3.02 -1.32
CA ASP A 33 21.11 -2.59 -1.17
C ASP A 33 21.40 -1.24 -1.85
N ALA A 34 20.61 -0.88 -2.87
CA ALA A 34 20.75 0.43 -3.52
C ALA A 34 20.07 1.55 -2.71
N LEU A 35 19.05 1.23 -1.95
CA LEU A 35 18.33 2.20 -1.11
C LEU A 35 19.01 2.43 0.26
N SER A 36 19.80 1.46 0.74
CA SER A 36 20.47 1.56 2.05
C SER A 36 21.76 2.35 2.02
N ASN A 37 22.41 2.50 0.85
CA ASN A 37 23.73 3.14 0.73
C ASN A 37 23.71 4.61 0.30
N ASP A 38 22.57 5.14 -0.14
CA ASP A 38 22.48 6.51 -0.68
C ASP A 38 21.49 7.44 0.05
N VAL A 39 20.92 7.00 1.14
CA VAL A 39 20.17 7.93 2.01
C VAL A 39 21.17 8.63 2.91
N ALA A 40 21.86 9.62 2.33
CA ALA A 40 22.47 10.67 3.13
C ALA A 40 21.36 11.24 4.03
N THR A 41 21.49 11.07 5.31
CA THR A 41 20.51 11.48 6.36
C THR A 41 20.16 12.97 6.30
N ASP A 42 20.85 13.74 5.48
CA ASP A 42 20.70 15.20 5.39
C ASP A 42 19.58 15.67 4.43
N ASN A 43 18.90 14.77 3.69
CA ASN A 43 17.92 15.18 2.69
C ASN A 43 16.73 14.24 2.58
N ILE A 44 16.17 13.84 3.72
CA ILE A 44 14.96 13.01 3.77
C ILE A 44 13.75 13.91 3.39
N PRO A 45 12.98 13.58 2.33
CA PRO A 45 11.84 14.40 1.93
C PRO A 45 10.68 14.31 2.92
N ALA A 46 9.86 15.33 3.00
CA ALA A 46 8.58 15.24 3.70
C ALA A 46 7.60 14.36 2.91
N LEU A 47 6.89 13.49 3.60
CA LEU A 47 5.92 12.56 3.03
C LEU A 47 4.54 12.74 3.67
N SER A 48 3.49 12.72 2.84
CA SER A 48 2.12 12.58 3.31
C SER A 48 1.59 11.20 2.93
N LEU A 49 1.25 10.39 3.92
CA LEU A 49 0.65 9.07 3.73
C LEU A 49 -0.86 9.18 3.83
N ILE A 50 -1.55 8.95 2.70
CA ILE A 50 -3.01 9.01 2.65
C ILE A 50 -3.60 7.61 2.71
N ILE A 51 -4.43 7.35 3.71
CA ILE A 51 -5.17 6.11 3.90
C ILE A 51 -6.64 6.38 3.62
N THR A 52 -7.18 5.80 2.57
CA THR A 52 -8.62 5.89 2.29
C THR A 52 -9.37 4.78 3.02
N ALA A 53 -10.41 5.14 3.75
CA ALA A 53 -11.25 4.23 4.52
C ALA A 53 -12.74 4.46 4.24
N HIS A 54 -13.52 3.38 4.21
CA HIS A 54 -14.97 3.40 4.17
C HIS A 54 -15.52 2.18 4.91
N ASN A 55 -16.18 2.41 6.05
CA ASN A 55 -16.72 1.35 6.91
C ASN A 55 -15.69 0.25 7.26
N GLU A 56 -14.56 0.67 7.80
CA GLU A 56 -13.42 -0.18 8.16
C GLU A 56 -13.21 -0.29 9.69
N GLU A 57 -14.25 -0.12 10.51
CA GLU A 57 -14.15 -0.11 11.98
C GLU A 57 -13.37 -1.28 12.57
N ASN A 58 -13.50 -2.48 11.95
CA ASN A 58 -12.84 -3.71 12.41
C ASN A 58 -11.34 -3.77 12.08
N ARG A 59 -10.86 -2.98 11.11
CA ARG A 59 -9.49 -3.06 10.57
C ARG A 59 -8.71 -1.77 10.70
N ILE A 60 -9.38 -0.64 10.80
CA ILE A 60 -8.72 0.67 10.78
C ILE A 60 -7.73 0.82 11.94
N ARG A 61 -8.04 0.30 13.12
CA ARG A 61 -7.16 0.33 14.29
C ARG A 61 -5.84 -0.38 14.01
N GLU A 62 -5.89 -1.64 13.56
CA GLU A 62 -4.71 -2.42 13.23
C GLU A 62 -3.86 -1.73 12.14
N LYS A 63 -4.51 -1.17 11.13
CA LYS A 63 -3.85 -0.44 10.06
C LYS A 63 -3.12 0.81 10.56
N LEU A 64 -3.74 1.59 11.43
CA LEU A 64 -3.12 2.76 12.04
C LEU A 64 -1.94 2.37 12.93
N GLU A 65 -2.08 1.34 13.75
CA GLU A 65 -1.00 0.84 14.61
C GLU A 65 0.21 0.35 13.77
N ASN A 66 -0.05 -0.31 12.65
CA ASN A 66 1.02 -0.72 11.72
C ASN A 66 1.65 0.48 11.02
N THR A 67 0.86 1.48 10.64
CA THR A 67 1.35 2.71 10.02
C THR A 67 2.25 3.51 10.97
N LEU A 68 1.89 3.59 12.24
CA LEU A 68 2.67 4.29 13.26
C LEU A 68 4.02 3.60 13.59
N LYS A 69 4.21 2.34 13.17
CA LYS A 69 5.49 1.62 13.30
C LYS A 69 6.46 1.88 12.16
N ILE A 70 6.08 2.68 11.17
CA ILE A 70 6.96 3.03 10.04
C ILE A 70 8.18 3.78 10.59
N ASN A 71 9.36 3.29 10.25
CA ASN A 71 10.62 3.94 10.64
C ASN A 71 10.90 5.15 9.70
N TYR A 72 10.24 6.26 10.00
CA TYR A 72 10.41 7.54 9.32
C TYR A 72 10.36 8.69 10.34
N PRO A 73 11.13 9.78 10.15
CA PRO A 73 11.07 10.91 11.07
C PRO A 73 9.66 11.47 11.19
N SER A 74 9.14 11.55 12.41
CA SER A 74 7.76 11.99 12.68
C SER A 74 7.47 13.41 12.20
N GLU A 75 8.49 14.27 12.19
CA GLU A 75 8.39 15.65 11.74
C GLU A 75 8.24 15.76 10.21
N LEU A 76 8.61 14.70 9.49
CA LEU A 76 8.56 14.63 8.01
C LEU A 76 7.48 13.70 7.50
N LEU A 77 6.74 13.00 8.38
CA LEU A 77 5.67 12.09 8.01
C LEU A 77 4.32 12.62 8.48
N GLU A 78 3.48 13.01 7.56
CA GLU A 78 2.07 13.31 7.80
C GLU A 78 1.20 12.09 7.49
N ILE A 79 0.35 11.68 8.43
CA ILE A 79 -0.59 10.57 8.24
C ILE A 79 -2.00 11.14 8.14
N ILE A 80 -2.63 10.97 6.99
CA ILE A 80 -3.99 11.45 6.71
C ILE A 80 -4.88 10.25 6.46
N VAL A 81 -5.97 10.12 7.22
CA VAL A 81 -7.04 9.18 6.92
C VAL A 81 -8.16 9.92 6.22
N SER A 82 -8.41 9.54 4.98
CA SER A 82 -9.52 10.07 4.18
C SER A 82 -10.71 9.13 4.28
N SER A 83 -11.74 9.54 5.03
CA SER A 83 -12.97 8.77 5.18
C SER A 83 -13.95 9.09 4.05
N ASP A 84 -14.26 8.09 3.22
CA ASP A 84 -15.26 8.18 2.15
C ASP A 84 -16.68 7.98 2.71
N PHE A 85 -17.13 8.94 3.52
CA PHE A 85 -18.47 8.95 4.12
C PHE A 85 -18.79 7.67 4.90
N SER A 86 -17.92 7.30 5.87
CA SER A 86 -18.18 6.16 6.76
C SER A 86 -19.41 6.41 7.65
N THR A 87 -20.19 5.35 7.87
CA THR A 87 -21.40 5.35 8.69
C THR A 87 -21.27 4.52 9.96
N ASP A 88 -20.15 3.83 10.13
CA ASP A 88 -19.77 3.05 11.30
C ASP A 88 -18.82 3.83 12.22
N GLU A 89 -18.18 3.16 13.18
CA GLU A 89 -17.25 3.77 14.13
C GLU A 89 -15.85 4.12 13.54
N THR A 90 -15.64 3.95 12.22
CA THR A 90 -14.35 4.21 11.57
C THR A 90 -13.81 5.60 11.92
N ASP A 91 -14.61 6.64 11.73
CA ASP A 91 -14.19 8.03 11.92
C ASP A 91 -13.82 8.29 13.38
N HIS A 92 -14.63 7.81 14.32
CA HIS A 92 -14.38 7.95 15.75
C HIS A 92 -13.10 7.24 16.20
N ILE A 93 -12.84 6.06 15.65
CA ILE A 93 -11.59 5.35 15.90
C ILE A 93 -10.40 6.15 15.40
N VAL A 94 -10.47 6.72 14.21
CA VAL A 94 -9.38 7.54 13.63
C VAL A 94 -9.13 8.78 14.49
N GLU A 95 -10.18 9.47 14.94
CA GLU A 95 -10.07 10.65 15.80
C GLU A 95 -9.35 10.34 17.12
N SER A 96 -9.50 9.13 17.66
CA SER A 96 -8.78 8.69 18.85
C SER A 96 -7.26 8.59 18.68
N TYR A 97 -6.74 8.68 17.46
CA TYR A 97 -5.31 8.70 17.11
C TYR A 97 -4.77 10.09 16.77
N ALA A 98 -5.57 11.15 16.97
CA ALA A 98 -5.16 12.53 16.67
C ALA A 98 -3.90 12.93 17.44
N ASP A 99 -3.78 12.55 18.71
CA ASP A 99 -2.60 12.82 19.59
C ASP A 99 -1.32 12.14 19.06
N LYS A 100 -1.46 11.12 18.20
CA LYS A 100 -0.34 10.40 17.56
C LYS A 100 0.01 10.94 16.16
N GLY A 101 -0.55 12.10 15.80
CA GLY A 101 -0.27 12.75 14.52
C GLY A 101 -1.08 12.24 13.34
N VAL A 102 -2.18 11.51 13.58
CA VAL A 102 -3.11 11.09 12.53
C VAL A 102 -4.20 12.14 12.34
N ARG A 103 -4.39 12.60 11.10
CA ARG A 103 -5.42 13.56 10.74
C ARG A 103 -6.56 12.89 9.98
N LEU A 104 -7.79 13.10 10.45
CA LEU A 104 -8.99 12.67 9.73
C LEU A 104 -9.45 13.75 8.74
N VAL A 105 -9.72 13.34 7.52
CA VAL A 105 -10.41 14.14 6.50
C VAL A 105 -11.63 13.36 6.05
N ARG A 106 -12.83 13.94 6.22
CA ARG A 106 -14.08 13.28 5.85
C ARG A 106 -14.64 13.88 4.57
N ALA A 107 -15.02 13.02 3.63
CA ALA A 107 -15.75 13.41 2.44
C ALA A 107 -17.23 13.71 2.77
N ASP A 108 -17.80 14.77 2.20
CA ASP A 108 -19.20 15.14 2.41
C ASP A 108 -20.19 14.16 1.79
N LYS A 109 -19.78 13.44 0.77
CA LYS A 109 -20.57 12.46 0.02
C LYS A 109 -19.69 11.28 -0.42
N ARG A 110 -20.29 10.10 -0.45
CA ARG A 110 -19.64 8.92 -1.01
C ARG A 110 -19.49 9.04 -2.52
N LYS A 111 -18.25 9.22 -2.98
CA LYS A 111 -17.90 9.31 -4.40
C LYS A 111 -16.75 8.38 -4.80
N GLY A 112 -16.31 7.55 -3.88
CA GLY A 112 -15.24 6.59 -4.09
C GLY A 112 -13.85 7.13 -3.74
N LYS A 113 -12.88 6.23 -3.84
CA LYS A 113 -11.51 6.43 -3.36
C LYS A 113 -10.81 7.65 -3.97
N GLU A 114 -11.00 7.90 -5.26
CA GLU A 114 -10.34 9.02 -5.96
C GLU A 114 -10.81 10.37 -5.43
N TYR A 115 -12.10 10.52 -5.17
CA TYR A 115 -12.67 11.74 -4.62
C TYR A 115 -12.25 12.00 -3.17
N ALA A 116 -12.09 10.93 -2.39
CA ALA A 116 -11.68 11.06 -1.00
C ALA A 116 -10.19 11.48 -0.84
N GLN A 117 -9.40 11.44 -1.92
CA GLN A 117 -7.99 11.83 -1.95
C GLN A 117 -7.74 13.23 -2.54
N LEU A 118 -8.79 13.89 -3.03
CA LEU A 118 -8.73 15.28 -3.53
C LEU A 118 -8.99 16.27 -2.42
#